data_a7e8222c3dc199a25f7abcff0a8e431c
#
_entry.id   a7e8222c3dc199a25f7abcff0a8e431c
#
_cell.length_a   1.000
_cell.length_b   1.000
_cell.length_c   1.000
_cell.angle_alpha   90.00
_cell.angle_beta   90.00
_cell.angle_gamma   90.00
#
_symmetry.space_group_name_H-M   'P 1'
#
loop_
_entity.id
_entity.type
_entity.pdbx_description
1 polymer ?
#
loop_
_entity_poly.entity_id
_entity_poly.type
_entity_poly.pdbx_seq_one_letter_code
_entity_poly.pdbx_strand_id
1 'polypeptide(L)'
;MSLFMSTDRRDFLVSLGTLLGSAALSAMLAEDAASTTTEAQDQLAGPLSPKPGHLPAKAKNCIFLMMEGGPSHIDTFDPKPALSKLHLKEFSREGERKSAMESGKRYYVESPFRFSRHGESGADMANNWTHLARIADELCFFRGCQVDSVNHPTAMYQMNCGNRFGGDPGLGAWVTYGLGSENQNLPGFLVLPEVSYPQGGAANWSNGYLPAFYQGTPLRPRGSPILDLQPPPHVTSERQRANLDLLGQINADHAAEHPEHDELRARIESYELAFRMQMEVPAAIDLSGEDADTLSLYGVGEAATDAFGRK
;
A
#
# COMPACT_ATOMS: atom_id res chain seq x y z
N MET A 1 44.16 -45.93 -28.45
CA MET A 1 43.31 -46.86 -27.72
C MET A 1 42.19 -45.99 -27.13
N SER A 2 41.10 -45.88 -27.90
CA SER A 2 39.95 -44.99 -27.61
C SER A 2 38.95 -45.75 -26.79
N LEU A 3 38.72 -45.36 -25.56
CA LEU A 3 37.62 -45.84 -24.73
C LEU A 3 36.41 -44.88 -24.94
N PHE A 4 35.62 -45.14 -25.99
CA PHE A 4 34.28 -44.63 -26.04
C PHE A 4 33.37 -45.60 -25.22
N MET A 5 33.09 -45.23 -23.97
CA MET A 5 32.00 -45.81 -23.23
C MET A 5 30.67 -45.35 -23.91
N SER A 6 29.99 -46.26 -24.57
CA SER A 6 28.60 -46.02 -24.99
C SER A 6 27.72 -46.01 -23.76
N THR A 7 27.43 -44.83 -23.25
CA THR A 7 26.38 -44.63 -22.26
C THR A 7 25.04 -44.90 -22.94
N ASP A 8 24.37 -45.96 -22.47
CA ASP A 8 23.01 -46.26 -22.93
C ASP A 8 22.08 -45.07 -22.62
N ARG A 9 21.09 -44.79 -23.49
CA ARG A 9 20.10 -43.72 -23.30
C ARG A 9 19.42 -43.78 -21.95
N ARG A 10 19.26 -45.01 -21.43
CA ARG A 10 18.66 -45.24 -20.12
C ARG A 10 19.57 -44.79 -18.98
N ASP A 11 20.88 -45.07 -19.08
CA ASP A 11 21.86 -44.63 -18.08
C ASP A 11 22.06 -43.11 -18.08
N PHE A 12 21.95 -42.48 -19.24
CA PHE A 12 21.94 -41.03 -19.36
C PHE A 12 20.70 -40.40 -18.70
N LEU A 13 19.49 -40.96 -18.94
CA LEU A 13 18.26 -40.46 -18.33
C LEU A 13 18.21 -40.70 -16.83
N VAL A 14 18.71 -41.81 -16.34
CA VAL A 14 18.80 -42.10 -14.90
C VAL A 14 19.80 -41.20 -14.22
N SER A 15 20.97 -40.96 -14.80
CA SER A 15 21.97 -40.06 -14.22
C SER A 15 21.51 -38.61 -14.26
N LEU A 16 20.80 -38.16 -15.31
CA LEU A 16 20.22 -36.84 -15.39
C LEU A 16 19.08 -36.66 -14.36
N GLY A 17 18.24 -37.68 -14.20
CA GLY A 17 17.15 -37.69 -13.21
C GLY A 17 17.66 -37.66 -11.77
N THR A 18 18.72 -38.37 -11.45
CA THR A 18 19.31 -38.37 -10.10
C THR A 18 20.04 -37.05 -9.82
N LEU A 19 20.75 -36.48 -10.80
CA LEU A 19 21.39 -35.16 -10.65
C LEU A 19 20.40 -34.01 -10.48
N LEU A 20 19.35 -33.96 -11.30
CA LEU A 20 18.30 -32.96 -11.20
C LEU A 20 17.47 -33.15 -9.93
N GLY A 21 17.16 -34.39 -9.57
CA GLY A 21 16.40 -34.71 -8.34
C GLY A 21 17.20 -34.38 -7.09
N SER A 22 18.50 -34.65 -7.03
CA SER A 22 19.32 -34.31 -5.89
C SER A 22 19.57 -32.79 -5.78
N ALA A 23 19.73 -32.09 -6.91
CA ALA A 23 19.84 -30.63 -6.90
C ALA A 23 18.55 -29.95 -6.45
N ALA A 24 17.39 -30.44 -6.93
CA ALA A 24 16.08 -29.95 -6.51
C ALA A 24 15.84 -30.23 -5.01
N LEU A 25 16.13 -31.43 -4.54
CA LEU A 25 16.00 -31.78 -3.13
C LEU A 25 16.95 -30.96 -2.24
N SER A 26 18.20 -30.74 -2.68
CA SER A 26 19.15 -29.90 -1.95
C SER A 26 18.70 -28.43 -1.90
N ALA A 27 18.10 -27.93 -2.98
CA ALA A 27 17.54 -26.58 -3.01
C ALA A 27 16.34 -26.47 -2.06
N MET A 28 15.41 -27.42 -2.06
CA MET A 28 14.27 -27.46 -1.14
C MET A 28 14.72 -27.60 0.33
N LEU A 29 15.69 -28.44 0.63
CA LEU A 29 16.23 -28.56 1.99
C LEU A 29 17.00 -27.31 2.43
N ALA A 30 17.63 -26.59 1.51
CA ALA A 30 18.29 -25.32 1.81
C ALA A 30 17.25 -24.20 2.04
N GLU A 31 16.13 -24.20 1.29
CA GLU A 31 15.00 -23.30 1.51
C GLU A 31 14.32 -23.58 2.85
N ASP A 32 14.05 -24.84 3.19
CA ASP A 32 13.49 -25.23 4.48
C ASP A 32 14.41 -24.87 5.65
N ALA A 33 15.73 -25.05 5.50
CA ALA A 33 16.71 -24.65 6.51
C ALA A 33 16.83 -23.13 6.64
N ALA A 34 16.71 -22.38 5.54
CA ALA A 34 16.69 -20.92 5.54
C ALA A 34 15.38 -20.39 6.14
N SER A 35 14.23 -21.02 5.85
CA SER A 35 12.94 -20.62 6.40
C SER A 35 12.87 -20.87 7.91
N THR A 36 13.38 -21.99 8.43
CA THR A 36 13.44 -22.27 9.87
C THR A 36 14.34 -21.32 10.64
N THR A 37 15.45 -20.88 10.05
CA THR A 37 16.30 -19.83 10.68
C THR A 37 15.65 -18.45 10.61
N THR A 38 14.92 -18.15 9.56
CA THR A 38 14.19 -16.88 9.40
C THR A 38 13.00 -16.83 10.34
N GLU A 39 12.23 -17.91 10.49
CA GLU A 39 11.11 -17.99 11.43
C GLU A 39 11.55 -17.84 12.89
N ALA A 40 12.69 -18.42 13.28
CA ALA A 40 13.26 -18.27 14.61
C ALA A 40 13.77 -16.84 14.87
N GLN A 41 14.32 -16.16 13.87
CA GLN A 41 14.72 -14.75 13.96
C GLN A 41 13.50 -13.82 13.95
N ASP A 42 12.46 -14.09 13.16
CA ASP A 42 11.21 -13.34 13.15
C ASP A 42 10.45 -13.45 14.50
N GLN A 43 10.49 -14.60 15.14
CA GLN A 43 9.89 -14.78 16.48
C GLN A 43 10.58 -13.95 17.56
N LEU A 44 11.89 -13.68 17.44
CA LEU A 44 12.66 -12.82 18.35
C LEU A 44 12.53 -11.33 18.02
N ALA A 45 12.25 -10.99 16.78
CA ALA A 45 12.32 -9.62 16.26
C ALA A 45 10.97 -8.89 16.19
N GLY A 46 9.88 -9.52 16.54
CA GLY A 46 8.53 -8.95 16.41
C GLY A 46 8.05 -8.79 14.93
N PRO A 47 6.73 -8.76 14.72
CA PRO A 47 6.13 -8.87 13.38
C PRO A 47 6.39 -7.68 12.45
N LEU A 48 6.64 -6.51 13.02
CA LEU A 48 6.93 -5.27 12.28
C LEU A 48 8.43 -5.01 12.09
N SER A 49 9.31 -5.90 12.56
CA SER A 49 10.75 -5.71 12.40
C SER A 49 11.16 -5.65 10.93
N PRO A 50 12.20 -4.86 10.58
CA PRO A 50 12.70 -4.79 9.21
C PRO A 50 13.08 -6.16 8.67
N LYS A 51 12.62 -6.46 7.46
CA LYS A 51 12.90 -7.72 6.76
C LYS A 51 13.81 -7.46 5.57
N PRO A 52 14.76 -8.35 5.28
CA PRO A 52 15.62 -8.21 4.10
C PRO A 52 14.78 -8.32 2.84
N GLY A 53 14.93 -7.34 1.94
CA GLY A 53 14.30 -7.40 0.62
C GLY A 53 15.03 -8.39 -0.29
N HIS A 54 14.30 -8.95 -1.27
CA HIS A 54 14.87 -9.84 -2.30
C HIS A 54 15.85 -9.11 -3.23
N LEU A 55 15.73 -7.79 -3.35
CA LEU A 55 16.57 -6.93 -4.17
C LEU A 55 17.14 -5.80 -3.30
N PRO A 56 18.30 -5.22 -3.69
CA PRO A 56 18.86 -4.05 -3.02
C PRO A 56 17.83 -2.91 -2.99
N ALA A 57 17.45 -2.47 -1.79
CA ALA A 57 16.49 -1.40 -1.61
C ALA A 57 17.09 -0.06 -2.04
N LYS A 58 16.35 0.69 -2.87
CA LYS A 58 16.69 2.07 -3.26
C LYS A 58 15.77 3.09 -2.59
N ALA A 59 14.52 2.70 -2.34
CA ALA A 59 13.53 3.52 -1.66
C ALA A 59 13.39 3.10 -0.20
N LYS A 60 13.23 4.08 0.69
CA LYS A 60 12.99 3.87 2.13
C LYS A 60 11.52 4.02 2.50
N ASN A 61 10.80 4.86 1.76
CA ASN A 61 9.41 5.18 2.02
C ASN A 61 8.59 4.99 0.74
N CYS A 62 7.33 4.58 0.91
CA CYS A 62 6.36 4.47 -0.16
C CYS A 62 5.16 5.36 0.16
N ILE A 63 4.84 6.29 -0.73
CA ILE A 63 3.65 7.14 -0.63
C ILE A 63 2.71 6.75 -1.75
N PHE A 64 1.51 6.28 -1.41
CA PHE A 64 0.46 5.94 -2.36
C PHE A 64 -0.63 7.02 -2.36
N LEU A 65 -0.62 7.87 -3.41
CA LEU A 65 -1.58 8.96 -3.58
C LEU A 65 -2.81 8.45 -4.35
N MET A 66 -3.87 8.08 -3.62
CA MET A 66 -5.11 7.63 -4.23
C MET A 66 -6.05 8.81 -4.47
N MET A 67 -6.38 9.06 -5.73
CA MET A 67 -7.38 10.07 -6.11
C MET A 67 -8.73 9.39 -6.32
N GLU A 68 -9.64 9.57 -5.34
CA GLU A 68 -10.98 9.02 -5.40
C GLU A 68 -11.75 9.52 -6.63
N GLY A 69 -12.46 8.61 -7.29
CA GLY A 69 -13.17 8.89 -8.53
C GLY A 69 -12.28 8.89 -9.78
N GLY A 70 -10.97 8.99 -9.60
CA GLY A 70 -9.95 9.00 -10.64
C GLY A 70 -9.97 10.25 -11.53
N PRO A 71 -8.82 10.81 -11.88
CA PRO A 71 -8.75 11.84 -12.91
C PRO A 71 -9.06 11.22 -14.28
N SER A 72 -9.66 12.01 -15.17
CA SER A 72 -9.87 11.60 -16.55
C SER A 72 -8.52 11.38 -17.25
N HIS A 73 -8.20 10.15 -17.61
CA HIS A 73 -6.92 9.82 -18.25
C HIS A 73 -6.73 10.55 -19.57
N ILE A 74 -7.81 10.72 -20.36
CA ILE A 74 -7.78 11.43 -21.65
C ILE A 74 -7.62 12.93 -21.52
N ASP A 75 -7.81 13.47 -20.32
CA ASP A 75 -7.67 14.90 -20.02
C ASP A 75 -6.39 15.21 -19.21
N THR A 76 -5.57 14.20 -18.92
CA THR A 76 -4.36 14.34 -18.08
C THR A 76 -3.09 13.86 -18.78
N PHE A 77 -2.92 12.54 -18.99
CA PHE A 77 -1.64 11.95 -19.40
C PHE A 77 -1.75 11.05 -20.65
N ASP A 78 -2.94 10.88 -21.22
CA ASP A 78 -3.18 9.97 -22.34
C ASP A 78 -4.06 10.61 -23.42
N PRO A 79 -3.53 11.62 -24.16
CA PRO A 79 -4.29 12.32 -25.18
C PRO A 79 -4.75 11.37 -26.28
N LYS A 80 -5.99 11.55 -26.75
CA LYS A 80 -6.61 10.76 -27.82
C LYS A 80 -6.91 11.64 -29.03
N PRO A 81 -5.99 11.80 -29.97
CA PRO A 81 -6.21 12.67 -31.15
C PRO A 81 -7.44 12.26 -32.00
N ALA A 82 -7.88 11.01 -31.89
CA ALA A 82 -9.10 10.55 -32.54
C ALA A 82 -10.36 11.26 -32.01
N LEU A 83 -10.37 11.64 -30.72
CA LEU A 83 -11.51 12.33 -30.12
C LEU A 83 -11.72 13.71 -30.73
N SER A 84 -10.65 14.44 -31.10
CA SER A 84 -10.78 15.73 -31.79
C SER A 84 -11.45 15.59 -33.20
N LYS A 85 -11.15 14.49 -33.90
CA LYS A 85 -11.77 14.20 -35.22
C LYS A 85 -13.23 13.77 -35.08
N LEU A 86 -13.60 13.19 -33.96
CA LEU A 86 -14.92 12.65 -33.67
C LEU A 86 -15.77 13.59 -32.80
N HIS A 87 -15.23 14.71 -32.39
CA HIS A 87 -15.89 15.65 -31.45
C HIS A 87 -17.33 15.95 -31.89
N LEU A 88 -18.26 15.78 -30.94
CA LEU A 88 -19.71 15.92 -31.08
C LEU A 88 -20.37 14.97 -32.08
N LYS A 89 -19.68 13.97 -32.62
CA LYS A 89 -20.31 12.88 -33.34
C LYS A 89 -20.96 11.89 -32.35
N GLU A 90 -22.11 11.38 -32.69
CA GLU A 90 -22.81 10.40 -31.85
C GLU A 90 -21.98 9.14 -31.67
N PHE A 91 -21.83 8.72 -30.39
CA PHE A 91 -21.16 7.49 -30.04
C PHE A 91 -22.14 6.34 -30.03
N SER A 92 -21.84 5.33 -30.88
CA SER A 92 -22.55 4.07 -30.87
C SER A 92 -21.54 2.93 -31.00
N ARG A 93 -21.66 1.93 -30.18
CA ARG A 93 -20.82 0.73 -30.22
C ARG A 93 -21.71 -0.50 -30.25
N GLU A 94 -21.54 -1.30 -31.26
CA GLU A 94 -22.27 -2.57 -31.43
C GLU A 94 -21.91 -3.54 -30.33
N GLY A 95 -22.89 -4.21 -29.73
CA GLY A 95 -22.69 -5.19 -28.65
C GLY A 95 -22.36 -4.59 -27.27
N GLU A 96 -22.40 -3.27 -27.13
CA GLU A 96 -22.13 -2.63 -25.83
C GLU A 96 -23.28 -2.87 -24.85
N ARG A 97 -22.91 -3.28 -23.63
CA ARG A 97 -23.84 -3.31 -22.50
C ARG A 97 -24.05 -1.89 -22.00
N LYS A 98 -25.26 -1.37 -22.13
CA LYS A 98 -25.60 -0.06 -21.58
C LYS A 98 -25.59 -0.13 -20.07
N SER A 99 -24.96 0.86 -19.45
CA SER A 99 -25.06 1.06 -18.01
C SER A 99 -26.50 1.47 -17.63
N ALA A 100 -27.01 1.01 -16.50
CA ALA A 100 -28.28 1.45 -15.96
C ALA A 100 -28.31 2.98 -15.65
N MET A 101 -27.15 3.62 -15.59
CA MET A 101 -26.99 5.07 -15.38
C MET A 101 -26.97 5.88 -16.67
N GLU A 102 -27.01 5.22 -17.84
CA GLU A 102 -27.00 5.90 -19.13
C GLU A 102 -28.39 6.33 -19.54
N SER A 103 -28.54 7.61 -19.80
CA SER A 103 -29.76 8.18 -20.38
C SER A 103 -29.41 9.02 -21.60
N GLY A 104 -30.16 8.82 -22.69
CA GLY A 104 -30.05 9.64 -23.91
C GLY A 104 -28.93 9.24 -24.87
N LYS A 105 -28.59 10.19 -25.75
CA LYS A 105 -27.54 10.04 -26.74
C LYS A 105 -26.18 10.38 -26.15
N ARG A 106 -25.16 9.61 -26.52
CA ARG A 106 -23.77 9.83 -26.16
C ARG A 106 -23.00 10.40 -27.32
N TYR A 107 -22.01 11.19 -27.03
CA TYR A 107 -21.16 11.84 -28.01
C TYR A 107 -19.69 11.65 -27.66
N TYR A 108 -18.84 11.58 -28.68
CA TYR A 108 -17.41 11.73 -28.48
C TYR A 108 -17.12 13.18 -28.11
N VAL A 109 -16.28 13.36 -27.09
CA VAL A 109 -15.86 14.68 -26.61
C VAL A 109 -14.34 14.73 -26.59
N GLU A 110 -13.77 15.71 -27.28
CA GLU A 110 -12.33 15.97 -27.17
C GLU A 110 -11.98 16.57 -25.81
N SER A 111 -10.73 16.44 -25.41
CA SER A 111 -10.25 17.09 -24.21
C SER A 111 -10.28 18.62 -24.35
N PRO A 112 -10.77 19.36 -23.34
CA PRO A 112 -10.71 20.81 -23.33
C PRO A 112 -9.30 21.34 -23.09
N PHE A 113 -8.36 20.48 -22.69
CA PHE A 113 -6.99 20.85 -22.37
C PHE A 113 -6.05 20.66 -23.55
N ARG A 114 -5.04 21.51 -23.61
CA ARG A 114 -3.91 21.36 -24.52
C ARG A 114 -2.87 20.45 -23.91
N PHE A 115 -2.22 19.66 -24.74
CA PHE A 115 -1.15 18.75 -24.34
C PHE A 115 0.19 19.21 -24.93
N SER A 116 1.24 18.96 -24.19
CA SER A 116 2.62 19.13 -24.63
C SER A 116 3.45 17.91 -24.22
N ARG A 117 4.56 17.71 -24.90
CA ARG A 117 5.57 16.73 -24.52
C ARG A 117 6.55 17.37 -23.54
N HIS A 118 6.86 16.64 -22.48
CA HIS A 118 7.71 17.09 -21.39
C HIS A 118 8.85 16.11 -21.14
N GLY A 119 9.99 16.65 -20.68
CA GLY A 119 11.20 15.90 -20.41
C GLY A 119 11.87 15.33 -21.67
N GLU A 120 12.98 14.62 -21.48
CA GLU A 120 13.69 13.88 -22.52
C GLU A 120 12.90 12.62 -22.91
N SER A 121 12.11 12.05 -21.98
CA SER A 121 11.18 10.95 -22.22
C SER A 121 10.07 11.28 -23.22
N GLY A 122 9.79 12.59 -23.43
CA GLY A 122 8.72 13.06 -24.30
C GLY A 122 7.32 12.69 -23.79
N ALA A 123 7.13 12.62 -22.47
CA ALA A 123 5.86 12.26 -21.86
C ALA A 123 4.76 13.27 -22.19
N ASP A 124 3.64 12.79 -22.71
CA ASP A 124 2.47 13.63 -22.98
C ASP A 124 1.77 13.97 -21.67
N MET A 125 1.56 15.28 -21.44
CA MET A 125 0.77 15.78 -20.29
C MET A 125 -0.08 16.95 -20.71
N ALA A 126 -1.26 17.09 -20.08
CA ALA A 126 -2.04 18.29 -20.20
C ALA A 126 -1.32 19.48 -19.53
N ASN A 127 -1.39 20.66 -20.15
CA ASN A 127 -0.56 21.82 -19.79
C ASN A 127 -0.87 22.42 -18.41
N ASN A 128 -1.95 22.00 -17.76
CA ASN A 128 -2.30 22.37 -16.39
C ASN A 128 -1.51 21.60 -15.31
N TRP A 129 -0.77 20.55 -15.67
CA TRP A 129 0.08 19.77 -14.75
C TRP A 129 1.51 20.33 -14.66
N THR A 130 1.64 21.62 -14.40
CA THR A 130 2.91 22.36 -14.47
C THR A 130 4.00 21.85 -13.54
N HIS A 131 3.64 21.36 -12.36
CA HIS A 131 4.60 20.83 -11.38
C HIS A 131 5.08 19.44 -11.78
N LEU A 132 4.18 18.53 -12.18
CA LEU A 132 4.55 17.20 -12.66
C LEU A 132 5.38 17.24 -13.94
N ALA A 133 5.12 18.21 -14.80
CA ALA A 133 5.87 18.42 -16.03
C ALA A 133 7.38 18.68 -15.79
N ARG A 134 7.75 19.23 -14.64
CA ARG A 134 9.15 19.49 -14.28
C ARG A 134 9.93 18.23 -13.92
N ILE A 135 9.23 17.19 -13.50
CA ILE A 135 9.81 15.89 -13.11
C ILE A 135 9.39 14.77 -14.06
N ALA A 136 9.05 15.13 -15.31
CA ALA A 136 8.50 14.18 -16.29
C ALA A 136 9.39 12.97 -16.51
N ASP A 137 10.71 13.12 -16.47
CA ASP A 137 11.68 12.05 -16.68
C ASP A 137 11.84 11.11 -15.49
N GLU A 138 11.36 11.50 -14.33
CA GLU A 138 11.33 10.68 -13.12
C GLU A 138 10.02 9.88 -13.00
N LEU A 139 9.05 10.10 -13.92
CA LEU A 139 7.73 9.48 -13.88
C LEU A 139 7.62 8.28 -14.83
N CYS A 140 6.99 7.22 -14.34
CA CYS A 140 6.56 6.09 -15.15
C CYS A 140 5.03 6.13 -15.33
N PHE A 141 4.54 6.29 -16.57
CA PHE A 141 3.11 6.34 -16.88
C PHE A 141 2.58 4.94 -17.24
N PHE A 142 1.84 4.34 -16.34
CA PHE A 142 1.17 3.06 -16.60
C PHE A 142 -0.27 3.29 -17.10
N ARG A 143 -0.41 3.59 -18.40
CA ARG A 143 -1.68 3.97 -19.04
C ARG A 143 -2.69 2.83 -19.20
N GLY A 144 -2.24 1.59 -19.08
CA GLY A 144 -3.08 0.40 -19.21
C GLY A 144 -3.79 -0.04 -17.93
N CYS A 145 -3.67 0.71 -16.83
CA CYS A 145 -4.31 0.37 -15.58
C CYS A 145 -5.83 0.51 -15.68
N GLN A 146 -6.55 -0.57 -15.41
CA GLN A 146 -8.01 -0.64 -15.50
C GLN A 146 -8.57 -1.49 -14.38
N VAL A 147 -9.75 -1.10 -13.89
CA VAL A 147 -10.56 -1.88 -12.95
C VAL A 147 -11.85 -2.38 -13.61
N ASP A 148 -12.46 -3.42 -13.03
CA ASP A 148 -13.62 -4.11 -13.62
C ASP A 148 -14.96 -3.37 -13.40
N SER A 149 -14.96 -2.30 -12.61
CA SER A 149 -16.19 -1.60 -12.23
C SER A 149 -16.07 -0.10 -12.35
N VAL A 150 -17.14 0.54 -12.79
CA VAL A 150 -17.32 2.00 -12.75
C VAL A 150 -17.92 2.49 -11.42
N ASN A 151 -18.34 1.57 -10.56
CA ASN A 151 -18.83 1.90 -9.23
C ASN A 151 -17.62 2.25 -8.33
N HIS A 152 -17.61 3.45 -7.75
CA HIS A 152 -16.47 4.00 -7.05
C HIS A 152 -15.97 3.11 -5.88
N PRO A 153 -16.81 2.67 -4.91
CA PRO A 153 -16.32 1.79 -3.84
C PRO A 153 -15.66 0.52 -4.36
N THR A 154 -16.30 -0.14 -5.33
CA THR A 154 -15.79 -1.38 -5.94
C THR A 154 -14.47 -1.16 -6.68
N ALA A 155 -14.38 -0.05 -7.45
CA ALA A 155 -13.17 0.32 -8.16
C ALA A 155 -12.02 0.67 -7.20
N MET A 156 -12.33 1.36 -6.10
CA MET A 156 -11.35 1.70 -5.08
C MET A 156 -10.82 0.46 -4.36
N TYR A 157 -11.66 -0.49 -4.00
CA TYR A 157 -11.20 -1.77 -3.44
C TYR A 157 -10.23 -2.45 -4.38
N GLN A 158 -10.58 -2.56 -5.66
CA GLN A 158 -9.73 -3.22 -6.64
C GLN A 158 -8.38 -2.51 -6.82
N MET A 159 -8.35 -1.18 -6.79
CA MET A 159 -7.10 -0.40 -6.86
C MET A 159 -6.25 -0.51 -5.59
N ASN A 160 -6.87 -0.61 -4.41
CA ASN A 160 -6.16 -0.66 -3.15
C ASN A 160 -5.71 -2.07 -2.73
N CYS A 161 -6.53 -3.10 -3.02
CA CYS A 161 -6.25 -4.47 -2.57
C CYS A 161 -6.30 -5.55 -3.67
N GLY A 162 -6.53 -5.15 -4.94
CA GLY A 162 -6.61 -6.10 -6.07
C GLY A 162 -7.95 -6.80 -6.24
N ASN A 163 -8.85 -6.73 -5.25
CA ASN A 163 -10.14 -7.40 -5.26
C ASN A 163 -11.30 -6.40 -5.29
N ARG A 164 -12.17 -6.50 -6.31
CA ARG A 164 -13.34 -5.63 -6.48
C ARG A 164 -14.37 -5.69 -5.34
N PHE A 165 -14.35 -6.74 -4.55
CA PHE A 165 -15.26 -6.92 -3.41
C PHE A 165 -14.66 -6.46 -2.08
N GLY A 166 -13.37 -6.10 -2.07
CA GLY A 166 -12.63 -5.85 -0.85
C GLY A 166 -12.26 -7.14 -0.11
N GLY A 167 -11.82 -7.01 1.14
CA GLY A 167 -11.51 -8.15 2.02
C GLY A 167 -10.08 -8.69 1.90
N ASP A 168 -9.35 -8.35 0.85
CA ASP A 168 -7.93 -8.67 0.72
C ASP A 168 -7.05 -7.57 1.36
N PRO A 169 -5.78 -7.86 1.69
CA PRO A 169 -4.88 -6.87 2.26
C PRO A 169 -4.63 -5.70 1.30
N GLY A 170 -4.68 -4.49 1.82
CA GLY A 170 -4.32 -3.29 1.07
C GLY A 170 -2.83 -3.24 0.75
N LEU A 171 -2.44 -2.40 -0.23
CA LEU A 171 -1.04 -2.25 -0.65
C LEU A 171 -0.09 -1.99 0.52
N GLY A 172 -0.46 -1.07 1.44
CA GLY A 172 0.37 -0.75 2.62
C GLY A 172 0.48 -1.92 3.59
N ALA A 173 -0.57 -2.74 3.74
CA ALA A 173 -0.53 -3.97 4.54
C ALA A 173 0.48 -4.97 3.95
N TRP A 174 0.48 -5.17 2.63
CA TRP A 174 1.46 -6.01 1.94
C TRP A 174 2.90 -5.50 2.07
N VAL A 175 3.11 -4.19 1.92
CA VAL A 175 4.44 -3.58 2.07
C VAL A 175 4.96 -3.80 3.48
N THR A 176 4.14 -3.53 4.50
CA THR A 176 4.52 -3.70 5.90
C THR A 176 4.72 -5.17 6.26
N TYR A 177 3.90 -6.08 5.73
CA TYR A 177 4.08 -7.51 5.91
C TYR A 177 5.38 -8.02 5.30
N GLY A 178 5.68 -7.60 4.06
CA GLY A 178 6.85 -8.11 3.33
C GLY A 178 8.18 -7.50 3.76
N LEU A 179 8.18 -6.22 4.18
CA LEU A 179 9.42 -5.47 4.47
C LEU A 179 9.57 -5.03 5.93
N GLY A 180 8.49 -5.09 6.72
CA GLY A 180 8.48 -4.54 8.06
C GLY A 180 8.53 -3.01 8.08
N SER A 181 8.98 -2.45 9.19
CA SER A 181 9.18 -1.02 9.39
C SER A 181 10.51 -0.76 10.12
N GLU A 182 11.26 0.25 9.69
CA GLU A 182 12.46 0.69 10.41
C GLU A 182 12.10 1.32 11.77
N ASN A 183 10.95 1.97 11.86
CA ASN A 183 10.44 2.56 13.10
C ASN A 183 9.45 1.60 13.78
N GLN A 184 9.81 1.15 14.99
CA GLN A 184 9.00 0.22 15.78
C GLN A 184 8.00 0.92 16.72
N ASN A 185 8.04 2.25 16.80
CA ASN A 185 7.22 3.07 17.71
C ASN A 185 6.04 3.72 16.98
N LEU A 186 6.05 3.69 15.64
CA LEU A 186 5.00 4.23 14.79
C LEU A 186 4.42 3.13 13.88
N PRO A 187 3.17 3.27 13.45
CA PRO A 187 2.60 2.34 12.49
C PRO A 187 3.40 2.32 11.19
N GLY A 188 3.68 1.13 10.66
CA GLY A 188 4.33 0.96 9.37
C GLY A 188 3.43 1.36 8.19
N PHE A 189 2.10 1.38 8.39
CA PHE A 189 1.11 1.77 7.39
C PHE A 189 0.20 2.88 7.93
N LEU A 190 0.46 4.11 7.50
CA LEU A 190 -0.36 5.29 7.82
C LEU A 190 -1.31 5.61 6.67
N VAL A 191 -2.52 6.02 7.00
CA VAL A 191 -3.55 6.46 6.06
C VAL A 191 -3.93 7.90 6.37
N LEU A 192 -3.88 8.76 5.37
CA LEU A 192 -4.17 10.19 5.44
C LEU A 192 -5.46 10.49 4.67
N PRO A 193 -6.66 10.20 5.23
CA PRO A 193 -7.90 10.55 4.56
C PRO A 193 -8.05 12.07 4.53
N GLU A 194 -8.62 12.61 3.47
CA GLU A 194 -8.80 14.07 3.34
C GLU A 194 -9.69 14.66 4.44
N VAL A 195 -10.90 15.07 4.09
CA VAL A 195 -11.87 15.69 5.00
C VAL A 195 -12.78 14.65 5.65
N SER A 196 -13.00 13.56 4.94
CA SER A 196 -13.83 12.42 5.35
C SER A 196 -13.21 11.12 4.84
N TYR A 197 -13.71 9.99 5.33
CA TYR A 197 -13.32 8.71 4.76
C TYR A 197 -13.83 8.59 3.32
N PRO A 198 -13.01 8.03 2.42
CA PRO A 198 -13.40 7.76 1.04
C PRO A 198 -14.55 6.76 0.99
N GLN A 199 -15.20 6.68 -0.16
CA GLN A 199 -16.21 5.66 -0.40
C GLN A 199 -15.63 4.26 -0.20
N GLY A 200 -16.37 3.41 0.49
CA GLY A 200 -15.87 2.09 0.92
C GLY A 200 -15.17 2.09 2.29
N GLY A 201 -14.83 3.26 2.84
CA GLY A 201 -14.33 3.39 4.21
C GLY A 201 -13.05 2.60 4.47
N ALA A 202 -12.95 2.03 5.67
CA ALA A 202 -11.76 1.35 6.17
C ALA A 202 -11.36 0.08 5.38
N ALA A 203 -12.25 -0.48 4.58
CA ALA A 203 -11.91 -1.64 3.74
C ALA A 203 -10.82 -1.32 2.70
N ASN A 204 -10.63 -0.03 2.35
CA ASN A 204 -9.56 0.39 1.43
C ASN A 204 -8.14 0.24 1.98
N TRP A 205 -7.98 0.12 3.31
CA TRP A 205 -6.69 -0.08 3.97
C TRP A 205 -6.72 -1.23 4.97
N SER A 206 -7.52 -2.22 4.63
CA SER A 206 -7.66 -3.44 5.44
C SER A 206 -6.38 -4.27 5.46
N ASN A 207 -6.15 -4.95 6.58
CA ASN A 207 -5.18 -6.04 6.67
C ASN A 207 -5.66 -7.30 5.94
N GLY A 208 -6.94 -7.37 5.55
CA GLY A 208 -7.53 -8.56 4.96
C GLY A 208 -7.37 -9.79 5.85
N TYR A 209 -6.77 -10.84 5.31
CA TYR A 209 -6.44 -12.08 6.02
C TYR A 209 -5.07 -12.06 6.70
N LEU A 210 -4.31 -10.96 6.58
CA LEU A 210 -3.08 -10.80 7.36
C LEU A 210 -3.41 -10.43 8.81
N PRO A 211 -2.51 -10.69 9.77
CA PRO A 211 -2.70 -10.29 11.16
C PRO A 211 -3.04 -8.79 11.32
N ALA A 212 -3.84 -8.48 12.34
CA ALA A 212 -4.44 -7.15 12.52
C ALA A 212 -3.42 -6.00 12.68
N PHE A 213 -2.19 -6.27 13.10
CA PHE A 213 -1.15 -5.23 13.22
C PHE A 213 -0.62 -4.69 11.88
N TYR A 214 -0.99 -5.32 10.74
CA TYR A 214 -0.73 -4.78 9.40
C TYR A 214 -1.85 -3.88 8.88
N GLN A 215 -2.92 -3.71 9.65
CA GLN A 215 -4.02 -2.78 9.35
C GLN A 215 -3.50 -1.36 9.22
N GLY A 216 -3.98 -0.62 8.21
CA GLY A 216 -3.66 0.80 8.08
C GLY A 216 -4.23 1.63 9.23
N THR A 217 -3.42 2.51 9.79
CA THR A 217 -3.79 3.43 10.88
C THR A 217 -4.20 4.77 10.30
N PRO A 218 -5.49 5.14 10.31
CA PRO A 218 -5.94 6.41 9.76
C PRO A 218 -5.65 7.56 10.72
N LEU A 219 -5.04 8.63 10.18
CA LEU A 219 -4.91 9.90 10.86
C LEU A 219 -6.17 10.75 10.61
N ARG A 220 -6.76 11.27 11.67
CA ARG A 220 -7.97 12.10 11.57
C ARG A 220 -7.63 13.48 10.99
N PRO A 221 -8.48 14.02 10.11
CA PRO A 221 -8.24 15.32 9.50
C PRO A 221 -8.42 16.49 10.49
N ARG A 222 -9.09 16.27 11.61
CA ARG A 222 -9.38 17.30 12.62
C ARG A 222 -9.33 16.74 14.03
N GLY A 223 -8.89 17.57 14.98
CA GLY A 223 -8.74 17.17 16.38
C GLY A 223 -7.46 16.36 16.60
N SER A 224 -7.46 15.46 17.60
CA SER A 224 -6.33 14.53 17.76
C SER A 224 -6.18 13.68 16.52
N PRO A 225 -5.00 13.61 15.89
CA PRO A 225 -4.76 12.81 14.68
C PRO A 225 -5.11 11.34 14.86
N ILE A 226 -4.85 10.81 16.04
CA ILE A 226 -5.18 9.45 16.44
C ILE A 226 -6.12 9.53 17.66
N LEU A 227 -7.16 8.70 17.66
CA LEU A 227 -8.07 8.58 18.79
C LEU A 227 -7.33 8.02 20.01
N ASP A 228 -7.67 8.53 21.17
CA ASP A 228 -7.17 8.05 22.48
C ASP A 228 -5.64 8.02 22.59
N LEU A 229 -4.96 8.90 21.82
CA LEU A 229 -3.51 9.02 21.83
C LEU A 229 -2.99 9.44 23.21
N GLN A 230 -3.75 10.26 23.94
CA GLN A 230 -3.38 10.65 25.29
C GLN A 230 -4.18 9.86 26.32
N PRO A 231 -3.54 9.32 27.38
CA PRO A 231 -4.25 8.68 28.45
C PRO A 231 -5.16 9.68 29.19
N PRO A 232 -6.22 9.20 29.85
CA PRO A 232 -7.05 10.06 30.69
C PRO A 232 -6.21 10.80 31.73
N PRO A 233 -6.55 12.05 32.13
CA PRO A 233 -5.73 12.88 33.04
C PRO A 233 -5.36 12.27 34.38
N HIS A 234 -6.10 11.27 34.85
CA HIS A 234 -5.88 10.57 36.09
C HIS A 234 -5.02 9.30 35.98
N VAL A 235 -4.56 8.97 34.76
CA VAL A 235 -3.73 7.81 34.46
C VAL A 235 -2.31 8.29 34.16
N THR A 236 -1.35 7.99 35.08
CA THR A 236 0.06 8.24 34.80
C THR A 236 0.64 7.20 33.84
N SER A 237 1.75 7.52 33.17
CA SER A 237 2.44 6.59 32.26
C SER A 237 2.88 5.30 32.99
N GLU A 238 3.34 5.40 34.25
CA GLU A 238 3.72 4.22 35.06
C GLU A 238 2.50 3.32 35.30
N ARG A 239 1.35 3.92 35.66
CA ARG A 239 0.12 3.17 35.89
C ARG A 239 -0.39 2.53 34.61
N GLN A 240 -0.30 3.24 33.52
CA GLN A 240 -0.67 2.70 32.22
C GLN A 240 0.24 1.53 31.83
N ARG A 241 1.56 1.66 32.00
CA ARG A 241 2.51 0.57 31.76
C ARG A 241 2.20 -0.66 32.62
N ALA A 242 1.98 -0.49 33.90
CA ALA A 242 1.62 -1.58 34.80
C ALA A 242 0.31 -2.28 34.38
N ASN A 243 -0.68 -1.51 33.92
CA ASN A 243 -1.94 -2.07 33.41
C ASN A 243 -1.71 -2.89 32.13
N LEU A 244 -0.86 -2.41 31.24
CA LEU A 244 -0.52 -3.12 30.00
C LEU A 244 0.30 -4.38 30.28
N ASP A 245 1.22 -4.35 31.22
CA ASP A 245 2.00 -5.52 31.66
C ASP A 245 1.08 -6.62 32.21
N LEU A 246 0.11 -6.25 33.06
CA LEU A 246 -0.88 -7.18 33.57
C LEU A 246 -1.78 -7.74 32.43
N LEU A 247 -2.27 -6.86 31.57
CA LEU A 247 -3.09 -7.26 30.42
C LEU A 247 -2.31 -8.17 29.47
N GLY A 248 -1.02 -7.87 29.25
CA GLY A 248 -0.12 -8.67 28.45
C GLY A 248 0.04 -10.08 29.01
N GLN A 249 0.21 -10.22 30.32
CA GLN A 249 0.28 -11.53 30.99
C GLN A 249 -1.02 -12.33 30.79
N ILE A 250 -2.17 -11.72 31.09
CA ILE A 250 -3.48 -12.37 30.92
C ILE A 250 -3.71 -12.81 29.46
N ASN A 251 -3.37 -11.95 28.53
CA ASN A 251 -3.53 -12.27 27.10
C ASN A 251 -2.52 -13.34 26.63
N ALA A 252 -1.30 -13.36 27.18
CA ALA A 252 -0.30 -14.38 26.86
C ALA A 252 -0.73 -15.76 27.37
N ASP A 253 -1.26 -15.83 28.61
CA ASP A 253 -1.81 -17.07 29.16
C ASP A 253 -2.96 -17.59 28.29
N HIS A 254 -3.88 -16.69 27.90
CA HIS A 254 -5.00 -17.03 27.00
C HIS A 254 -4.53 -17.47 25.62
N ALA A 255 -3.53 -16.79 25.04
CA ALA A 255 -2.96 -17.19 23.75
C ALA A 255 -2.24 -18.54 23.82
N ALA A 256 -1.64 -18.89 24.96
CA ALA A 256 -1.03 -20.20 25.15
C ALA A 256 -2.06 -21.35 25.20
N GLU A 257 -3.26 -21.07 25.71
CA GLU A 257 -4.38 -22.00 25.70
C GLU A 257 -5.04 -22.16 24.31
N HIS A 258 -4.84 -21.15 23.42
CA HIS A 258 -5.45 -21.07 22.09
C HIS A 258 -4.41 -20.74 21.02
N PRO A 259 -3.43 -21.62 20.76
CA PRO A 259 -2.33 -21.35 19.83
C PRO A 259 -2.78 -21.18 18.38
N GLU A 260 -3.99 -21.64 18.03
CA GLU A 260 -4.62 -21.50 16.72
C GLU A 260 -5.21 -20.11 16.45
N HIS A 261 -5.28 -19.24 17.46
CA HIS A 261 -5.84 -17.89 17.34
C HIS A 261 -4.73 -16.82 17.25
N ASP A 262 -4.19 -16.59 16.05
CA ASP A 262 -3.16 -15.57 15.80
C ASP A 262 -3.63 -14.15 16.15
N GLU A 263 -4.95 -13.90 16.15
CA GLU A 263 -5.55 -12.61 16.51
C GLU A 263 -5.25 -12.21 17.96
N LEU A 264 -5.05 -13.16 18.86
CA LEU A 264 -4.69 -12.88 20.26
C LEU A 264 -3.29 -12.26 20.36
N ARG A 265 -2.33 -12.77 19.59
CA ARG A 265 -0.99 -12.19 19.48
C ARG A 265 -1.02 -10.81 18.85
N ALA A 266 -1.73 -10.67 17.74
CA ALA A 266 -1.92 -9.38 17.08
C ALA A 266 -2.53 -8.33 18.02
N ARG A 267 -3.42 -8.73 18.90
CA ARG A 267 -4.03 -7.86 19.92
C ARG A 267 -3.00 -7.37 20.94
N ILE A 268 -2.14 -8.25 21.45
CA ILE A 268 -1.06 -7.88 22.39
C ILE A 268 -0.14 -6.86 21.72
N GLU A 269 0.35 -7.15 20.54
CA GLU A 269 1.24 -6.25 19.79
C GLU A 269 0.58 -4.90 19.46
N SER A 270 -0.72 -4.89 19.18
CA SER A 270 -1.46 -3.65 18.93
C SER A 270 -1.54 -2.76 20.15
N TYR A 271 -1.70 -3.32 21.36
CA TYR A 271 -1.69 -2.54 22.60
C TYR A 271 -0.30 -1.97 22.90
N GLU A 272 0.75 -2.74 22.69
CA GLU A 272 2.14 -2.29 22.85
C GLU A 272 2.48 -1.18 21.85
N LEU A 273 2.09 -1.34 20.59
CA LEU A 273 2.28 -0.30 19.58
C LEU A 273 1.52 0.98 19.96
N ALA A 274 0.26 0.86 20.38
CA ALA A 274 -0.54 2.01 20.79
C ALA A 274 0.11 2.78 21.96
N PHE A 275 0.70 2.08 22.91
CA PHE A 275 1.44 2.71 24.01
C PHE A 275 2.69 3.44 23.53
N ARG A 276 3.51 2.81 22.66
CA ARG A 276 4.68 3.46 22.07
C ARG A 276 4.30 4.70 21.24
N MET A 277 3.20 4.62 20.49
CA MET A 277 2.66 5.74 19.72
C MET A 277 2.31 6.95 20.58
N GLN A 278 1.80 6.75 21.79
CA GLN A 278 1.49 7.85 22.71
C GLN A 278 2.72 8.70 23.08
N MET A 279 3.89 8.08 23.05
CA MET A 279 5.15 8.77 23.34
C MET A 279 5.74 9.50 22.13
N GLU A 280 5.62 8.92 20.94
CA GLU A 280 6.33 9.37 19.73
C GLU A 280 5.47 10.23 18.80
N VAL A 281 4.18 9.91 18.65
CA VAL A 281 3.29 10.62 17.72
C VAL A 281 3.18 12.12 18.01
N PRO A 282 3.10 12.60 19.27
CA PRO A 282 3.01 14.04 19.51
C PRO A 282 4.16 14.85 18.88
N ALA A 283 5.39 14.32 18.93
CA ALA A 283 6.53 14.97 18.29
C ALA A 283 6.49 14.87 16.77
N ALA A 284 5.99 13.75 16.22
CA ALA A 284 5.91 13.53 14.78
C ALA A 284 4.85 14.38 14.08
N ILE A 285 3.85 14.88 14.80
CA ILE A 285 2.77 15.73 14.25
C ILE A 285 2.92 17.21 14.63
N ASP A 286 3.97 17.57 15.34
CA ASP A 286 4.23 18.97 15.75
C ASP A 286 4.86 19.76 14.62
N LEU A 287 4.07 20.62 14.00
CA LEU A 287 4.50 21.52 12.93
C LEU A 287 5.17 22.81 13.45
N SER A 288 5.32 23.00 14.75
CA SER A 288 5.88 24.23 15.31
C SER A 288 7.36 24.46 14.98
N GLY A 289 8.06 23.37 14.62
CA GLY A 289 9.46 23.39 14.19
C GLY A 289 9.67 23.60 12.69
N GLU A 290 8.60 23.59 11.89
CA GLU A 290 8.70 23.73 10.43
C GLU A 290 8.92 25.19 10.02
N ASP A 291 9.73 25.40 8.98
CA ASP A 291 9.97 26.73 8.45
C ASP A 291 8.77 27.26 7.62
N ALA A 292 8.72 28.58 7.44
CA ALA A 292 7.63 29.23 6.75
C ALA A 292 7.51 28.83 5.27
N ASP A 293 8.62 28.49 4.62
CA ASP A 293 8.64 28.10 3.21
C ASP A 293 8.05 26.69 3.05
N THR A 294 8.39 25.77 3.95
CA THR A 294 7.80 24.44 4.02
C THR A 294 6.30 24.52 4.29
N LEU A 295 5.88 25.28 5.30
CA LEU A 295 4.45 25.45 5.60
C LEU A 295 3.68 26.04 4.40
N SER A 296 4.25 27.02 3.72
CA SER A 296 3.67 27.64 2.52
C SER A 296 3.60 26.65 1.34
N LEU A 297 4.64 25.83 1.14
CA LEU A 297 4.67 24.80 0.09
C LEU A 297 3.52 23.80 0.21
N TYR A 298 3.20 23.41 1.45
CA TYR A 298 2.08 22.52 1.76
C TYR A 298 0.73 23.26 1.89
N GLY A 299 0.73 24.59 1.76
CA GLY A 299 -0.48 25.42 1.86
C GLY A 299 -1.08 25.48 3.26
N VAL A 300 -0.23 25.32 4.30
CA VAL A 300 -0.64 25.47 5.70
C VAL A 300 -0.96 26.95 5.96
N GLY A 301 -2.14 27.20 6.52
CA GLY A 301 -2.66 28.57 6.75
C GLY A 301 -3.54 29.09 5.62
N GLU A 302 -3.59 28.44 4.46
CA GLU A 302 -4.47 28.78 3.35
C GLU A 302 -5.83 28.10 3.49
N ALA A 303 -6.91 28.85 3.41
CA ALA A 303 -8.26 28.34 3.69
C ALA A 303 -8.65 27.09 2.88
N ALA A 304 -8.14 26.96 1.65
CA ALA A 304 -8.45 25.85 0.75
C ALA A 304 -7.61 24.58 1.02
N THR A 305 -6.40 24.73 1.55
CA THR A 305 -5.39 23.65 1.62
C THR A 305 -4.92 23.34 3.03
N ASP A 306 -5.17 24.21 4.02
CA ASP A 306 -4.70 24.05 5.40
C ASP A 306 -5.00 22.69 6.01
N ALA A 307 -6.24 22.21 5.85
CA ALA A 307 -6.65 20.92 6.39
C ALA A 307 -5.90 19.73 5.76
N PHE A 308 -5.43 19.87 4.53
CA PHE A 308 -4.63 18.88 3.82
C PHE A 308 -3.14 19.04 4.14
N GLY A 309 -2.65 20.27 4.11
CA GLY A 309 -1.24 20.57 4.35
C GLY A 309 -0.75 20.23 5.75
N ARG A 310 -1.66 20.16 6.74
CA ARG A 310 -1.32 19.77 8.13
C ARG A 310 -1.25 18.25 8.36
N LYS A 311 -1.41 17.45 7.36
CA LYS A 311 -1.27 15.99 7.43
C LYS A 311 0.09 15.56 6.91
#